data_15c3423f5ff6349649553ef197dfdd7b
#
_entry.id   15c3423f5ff6349649553ef197dfdd7b
#
_cell.length_a   1.000
_cell.length_b   1.000
_cell.length_c   1.000
_cell.angle_alpha   90.00
_cell.angle_beta   90.00
_cell.angle_gamma   90.00
#
_symmetry.space_group_name_H-M   'P 1'
#
loop_
_entity.id
_entity.type
_entity.pdbx_description
1 polymer ?
#
loop_
_entity_poly.entity_id
_entity_poly.type
_entity_poly.pdbx_seq_one_letter_code
_entity_poly.pdbx_strand_id
1 'polypeptide(L)'
;MEDNRIHRHPLGFFQANEIPSDEDLQEYYAEKYFQSGQGNYRSAYSQVELNFFKTKIHQKFTQAQDLGYFKKPGRLLDVGCGEGFTLSYFRNAGWKVEGLDYSAAGVTAMNPDCLDALEVGDVMKLLRQKLQLHHHYDAIWLSNVLEHVRDPVNLLEQLMGLLGDRGLLVVTVPNDFSALQKYLINRGKVELPYWIALPDHLTYFDKDSLQNTAMHVGYKVLAILADFPIDWFLMHPHANYIQNRTLGSDAHSTRLDLEALIAMQPISAVNEFYRSMANIGMGRDITAFMSVRV
;
A
#
# COMPACT_ATOMS: atom_id res chain seq x y z
N MET A 1 -17.35 18.88 1.17
CA MET A 1 -18.12 17.65 0.91
C MET A 1 -18.10 16.85 2.21
N GLU A 2 -19.23 16.76 2.85
CA GLU A 2 -19.36 16.01 4.11
C GLU A 2 -20.04 14.67 3.77
N ASP A 3 -19.30 13.59 3.92
CA ASP A 3 -19.88 12.24 3.90
C ASP A 3 -20.10 11.84 5.35
N ASN A 4 -21.36 11.57 5.72
CA ASN A 4 -21.76 11.28 7.10
C ASN A 4 -21.30 9.90 7.60
N ARG A 5 -20.67 9.09 6.75
CA ARG A 5 -20.12 7.78 7.09
C ARG A 5 -18.71 7.85 7.66
N ILE A 6 -18.03 9.00 7.50
CA ILE A 6 -16.64 9.20 7.92
C ILE A 6 -16.50 10.52 8.68
N HIS A 7 -15.46 10.64 9.49
CA HIS A 7 -15.07 11.88 10.16
C HIS A 7 -13.59 12.15 9.96
N ARG A 8 -13.19 13.42 10.17
CA ARG A 8 -11.79 13.81 10.08
C ARG A 8 -11.10 13.59 11.42
N HIS A 9 -10.04 12.79 11.43
CA HIS A 9 -9.18 12.58 12.58
C HIS A 9 -8.28 13.80 12.86
N PRO A 10 -7.86 14.08 14.12
CA PRO A 10 -6.95 15.19 14.44
C PRO A 10 -5.62 15.20 13.67
N LEU A 11 -5.11 14.04 13.23
CA LEU A 11 -3.91 13.90 12.40
C LEU A 11 -4.16 14.20 10.92
N GLY A 12 -5.41 14.47 10.53
CA GLY A 12 -5.79 14.94 9.20
C GLY A 12 -6.39 13.90 8.27
N PHE A 13 -6.20 12.61 8.51
CA PHE A 13 -6.86 11.56 7.73
C PHE A 13 -8.36 11.48 8.04
N PHE A 14 -9.12 10.82 7.16
CA PHE A 14 -10.53 10.50 7.45
C PHE A 14 -10.65 9.06 7.92
N GLN A 15 -11.61 8.81 8.81
CA GLN A 15 -11.88 7.50 9.38
C GLN A 15 -13.37 7.19 9.37
N ALA A 16 -13.73 5.93 9.20
CA ALA A 16 -15.09 5.45 9.29
C ALA A 16 -15.72 5.75 10.66
N ASN A 17 -16.98 6.17 10.66
CA ASN A 17 -17.74 6.40 11.91
C ASN A 17 -18.10 5.08 12.59
N GLU A 18 -18.40 4.06 11.79
CA GLU A 18 -18.68 2.72 12.27
C GLU A 18 -17.49 1.82 11.92
N ILE A 19 -16.80 1.34 12.95
CA ILE A 19 -15.63 0.47 12.80
C ILE A 19 -16.06 -0.94 13.19
N PRO A 20 -15.93 -1.94 12.28
CA PRO A 20 -16.25 -3.34 12.57
C PRO A 20 -15.47 -3.89 13.76
N SER A 21 -15.96 -4.93 14.43
CA SER A 21 -15.20 -5.62 15.48
C SER A 21 -13.98 -6.35 14.90
N ASP A 22 -13.04 -6.75 15.75
CA ASP A 22 -11.88 -7.54 15.32
C ASP A 22 -12.33 -8.90 14.75
N GLU A 23 -13.39 -9.48 15.32
CA GLU A 23 -14.01 -10.73 14.87
C GLU A 23 -14.60 -10.58 13.48
N ASP A 24 -15.37 -9.50 13.23
CA ASP A 24 -15.98 -9.23 11.91
C ASP A 24 -14.91 -9.03 10.83
N LEU A 25 -13.83 -8.31 11.15
CA LEU A 25 -12.71 -8.10 10.23
C LEU A 25 -11.96 -9.40 9.95
N GLN A 26 -11.72 -10.22 10.97
CA GLN A 26 -11.05 -11.51 10.81
C GLN A 26 -11.87 -12.44 9.90
N GLU A 27 -13.19 -12.52 10.11
CA GLU A 27 -14.09 -13.30 9.25
C GLU A 27 -14.10 -12.77 7.81
N TYR A 28 -14.17 -11.43 7.65
CA TYR A 28 -14.16 -10.79 6.35
C TYR A 28 -12.88 -11.11 5.55
N TYR A 29 -11.69 -11.00 6.16
CA TYR A 29 -10.44 -11.27 5.48
C TYR A 29 -10.15 -12.76 5.30
N ALA A 30 -10.52 -13.63 6.26
CA ALA A 30 -10.29 -15.07 6.15
C ALA A 30 -11.19 -15.74 5.12
N GLU A 31 -12.46 -15.33 5.02
CA GLU A 31 -13.47 -16.04 4.23
C GLU A 31 -13.89 -15.28 2.98
N LYS A 32 -14.11 -13.97 3.05
CA LYS A 32 -14.71 -13.19 1.95
C LYS A 32 -13.70 -12.62 0.99
N TYR A 33 -12.56 -12.17 1.49
CA TYR A 33 -11.59 -11.43 0.68
C TYR A 33 -10.89 -12.30 -0.36
N PHE A 34 -10.52 -13.54 0.01
CA PHE A 34 -9.83 -14.48 -0.88
C PHE A 34 -10.76 -15.45 -1.63
N GLN A 35 -11.96 -15.71 -1.12
CA GLN A 35 -12.83 -16.78 -1.65
C GLN A 35 -13.97 -16.28 -2.55
N SER A 36 -14.41 -15.04 -2.41
CA SER A 36 -15.64 -14.55 -3.09
C SER A 36 -15.40 -13.94 -4.47
N GLY A 37 -14.16 -13.86 -4.97
CA GLY A 37 -13.85 -13.16 -6.22
C GLY A 37 -14.19 -11.66 -6.22
N GLN A 38 -14.58 -11.12 -5.07
CA GLN A 38 -14.90 -9.71 -4.87
C GLN A 38 -13.66 -8.89 -4.43
N GLY A 39 -12.60 -9.57 -3.97
CA GLY A 39 -11.30 -8.94 -3.68
C GLY A 39 -10.52 -8.65 -4.95
N ASN A 40 -9.49 -7.81 -4.83
CA ASN A 40 -8.60 -7.46 -5.94
C ASN A 40 -7.68 -8.60 -6.38
N TYR A 41 -7.70 -9.75 -5.68
CA TYR A 41 -6.87 -10.91 -5.98
C TYR A 41 -7.47 -11.74 -7.10
N ARG A 42 -6.62 -12.13 -8.04
CA ARG A 42 -6.98 -12.97 -9.18
C ARG A 42 -6.31 -14.34 -9.04
N SER A 43 -6.95 -15.35 -9.62
CA SER A 43 -6.36 -16.70 -9.71
C SER A 43 -5.19 -16.79 -10.67
N ALA A 44 -5.02 -15.81 -11.55
CA ALA A 44 -3.90 -15.71 -12.49
C ALA A 44 -3.70 -14.25 -12.95
N TYR A 45 -2.46 -13.89 -13.20
CA TYR A 45 -2.03 -12.62 -13.79
C TYR A 45 -1.37 -12.85 -15.14
N SER A 46 -1.53 -11.90 -16.06
CA SER A 46 -0.76 -11.87 -17.30
C SER A 46 0.73 -11.60 -17.01
N GLN A 47 1.61 -11.98 -17.94
CA GLN A 47 3.04 -11.68 -17.82
C GLN A 47 3.32 -10.17 -17.69
N VAL A 48 2.48 -9.34 -18.30
CA VAL A 48 2.57 -7.86 -18.19
C VAL A 48 2.31 -7.41 -16.77
N GLU A 49 1.27 -7.93 -16.11
CA GLU A 49 0.95 -7.62 -14.71
C GLU A 49 2.03 -8.13 -13.75
N LEU A 50 2.54 -9.35 -13.95
CA LEU A 50 3.65 -9.89 -13.13
C LEU A 50 4.92 -9.02 -13.25
N ASN A 51 5.25 -8.59 -14.47
CA ASN A 51 6.36 -7.67 -14.71
C ASN A 51 6.11 -6.30 -14.05
N PHE A 52 4.87 -5.81 -14.10
CA PHE A 52 4.48 -4.57 -13.44
C PHE A 52 4.71 -4.66 -11.92
N PHE A 53 4.21 -5.69 -11.22
CA PHE A 53 4.43 -5.86 -9.78
C PHE A 53 5.91 -5.90 -9.41
N LYS A 54 6.70 -6.68 -10.15
CA LYS A 54 8.15 -6.76 -9.96
C LYS A 54 8.83 -5.40 -10.16
N THR A 55 8.43 -4.65 -11.18
CA THR A 55 8.97 -3.31 -11.48
C THR A 55 8.64 -2.32 -10.37
N LYS A 56 7.42 -2.33 -9.85
CA LYS A 56 7.01 -1.43 -8.74
C LYS A 56 7.77 -1.75 -7.44
N ILE A 57 7.97 -3.03 -7.12
CA ILE A 57 8.77 -3.42 -5.97
C ILE A 57 10.23 -3.00 -6.17
N HIS A 58 10.81 -3.25 -7.35
CA HIS A 58 12.16 -2.84 -7.71
C HIS A 58 12.37 -1.31 -7.60
N GLN A 59 11.40 -0.54 -8.08
CA GLN A 59 11.39 0.93 -7.98
C GLN A 59 11.50 1.39 -6.52
N LYS A 60 10.65 0.85 -5.64
CA LYS A 60 10.65 1.18 -4.21
C LYS A 60 11.93 0.69 -3.51
N PHE A 61 12.40 -0.50 -3.86
CA PHE A 61 13.66 -1.06 -3.35
C PHE A 61 14.85 -0.16 -3.71
N THR A 62 14.95 0.30 -4.97
CA THR A 62 16.00 1.21 -5.41
C THR A 62 15.90 2.57 -4.74
N GLN A 63 14.67 3.10 -4.54
CA GLN A 63 14.49 4.32 -3.75
C GLN A 63 15.04 4.19 -2.33
N ALA A 64 14.84 3.03 -1.68
CA ALA A 64 15.42 2.76 -0.37
C ALA A 64 16.96 2.73 -0.42
N GLN A 65 17.56 2.18 -1.50
CA GLN A 65 19.01 2.21 -1.71
C GLN A 65 19.55 3.63 -1.89
N ASP A 66 18.86 4.48 -2.65
CA ASP A 66 19.22 5.89 -2.85
C ASP A 66 19.16 6.68 -1.53
N LEU A 67 18.24 6.32 -0.63
CA LEU A 67 18.14 6.86 0.73
C LEU A 67 19.22 6.32 1.69
N GLY A 68 20.05 5.37 1.25
CA GLY A 68 21.15 4.80 2.03
C GLY A 68 20.81 3.51 2.78
N TYR A 69 19.61 2.97 2.57
CA TYR A 69 19.14 1.70 3.14
C TYR A 69 19.38 0.54 2.16
N PHE A 70 19.05 -0.68 2.54
CA PHE A 70 19.09 -1.90 1.70
C PHE A 70 20.39 -2.12 0.91
N LYS A 71 21.53 -1.62 1.43
CA LYS A 71 22.86 -1.75 0.77
C LYS A 71 23.40 -3.17 0.76
N LYS A 72 22.90 -4.02 1.64
CA LYS A 72 23.19 -5.45 1.74
C LYS A 72 21.93 -6.20 2.16
N PRO A 73 21.80 -7.48 1.82
CA PRO A 73 20.71 -8.30 2.32
C PRO A 73 20.61 -8.29 3.83
N GLY A 74 19.39 -8.25 4.34
CA GLY A 74 19.04 -8.24 5.75
C GLY A 74 17.80 -9.09 6.01
N ARG A 75 16.99 -8.70 7.00
CA ARG A 75 15.72 -9.32 7.36
C ARG A 75 14.55 -8.43 6.92
N LEU A 76 13.64 -8.99 6.12
CA LEU A 76 12.38 -8.37 5.74
C LEU A 76 11.23 -8.93 6.56
N LEU A 77 10.33 -8.06 7.01
CA LEU A 77 8.97 -8.39 7.42
C LEU A 77 7.99 -7.75 6.42
N ASP A 78 7.17 -8.57 5.77
CA ASP A 78 6.09 -8.13 4.88
C ASP A 78 4.75 -8.33 5.60
N VAL A 79 4.10 -7.23 5.98
CA VAL A 79 2.90 -7.23 6.82
C VAL A 79 1.67 -7.09 5.92
N GLY A 80 0.79 -8.10 5.94
CA GLY A 80 -0.28 -8.25 4.96
C GLY A 80 0.31 -8.57 3.58
N CYS A 81 1.10 -9.67 3.52
CA CYS A 81 1.91 -9.96 2.33
C CYS A 81 1.12 -10.43 1.10
N GLY A 82 -0.18 -10.72 1.24
CA GLY A 82 -1.10 -11.05 0.16
C GLY A 82 -0.62 -12.21 -0.70
N GLU A 83 -0.25 -11.92 -1.94
CA GLU A 83 0.22 -12.91 -2.93
C GLU A 83 1.73 -13.20 -2.84
N GLY A 84 2.45 -12.54 -1.91
CA GLY A 84 3.86 -12.80 -1.64
C GLY A 84 4.85 -12.26 -2.68
N PHE A 85 4.46 -11.33 -3.56
CA PHE A 85 5.37 -10.76 -4.56
C PHE A 85 6.56 -10.04 -3.94
N THR A 86 6.36 -9.32 -2.83
CA THR A 86 7.45 -8.67 -2.09
C THR A 86 8.37 -9.72 -1.45
N LEU A 87 7.82 -10.75 -0.83
CA LEU A 87 8.59 -11.86 -0.26
C LEU A 87 9.48 -12.50 -1.31
N SER A 88 8.90 -12.86 -2.47
CA SER A 88 9.62 -13.46 -3.60
C SER A 88 10.73 -12.54 -4.11
N TYR A 89 10.45 -11.26 -4.29
CA TYR A 89 11.44 -10.29 -4.76
C TYR A 89 12.64 -10.19 -3.80
N PHE A 90 12.39 -10.00 -2.50
CA PHE A 90 13.45 -9.86 -1.51
C PHE A 90 14.22 -11.17 -1.30
N ARG A 91 13.55 -12.34 -1.32
CA ARG A 91 14.20 -13.65 -1.26
C ARG A 91 15.18 -13.84 -2.41
N ASN A 92 14.77 -13.49 -3.64
CA ASN A 92 15.64 -13.54 -4.83
C ASN A 92 16.80 -12.53 -4.77
N ALA A 93 16.66 -11.46 -3.97
CA ALA A 93 17.75 -10.53 -3.66
C ALA A 93 18.63 -10.98 -2.47
N GLY A 94 18.45 -12.20 -1.96
CA GLY A 94 19.25 -12.81 -0.92
C GLY A 94 18.85 -12.43 0.52
N TRP A 95 17.68 -11.81 0.72
CA TRP A 95 17.17 -11.43 2.03
C TRP A 95 16.54 -12.63 2.77
N LYS A 96 16.60 -12.60 4.10
CA LYS A 96 15.73 -13.44 4.93
C LYS A 96 14.37 -12.78 4.99
N VAL A 97 13.35 -13.50 4.56
CA VAL A 97 11.99 -12.94 4.43
C VAL A 97 11.04 -13.61 5.40
N GLU A 98 10.11 -12.84 5.91
CA GLU A 98 9.03 -13.27 6.78
C GLU A 98 7.76 -12.49 6.39
N GLY A 99 6.65 -13.20 6.16
CA GLY A 99 5.37 -12.64 5.78
C GLY A 99 4.31 -12.91 6.84
N LEU A 100 3.43 -11.94 7.07
CA LEU A 100 2.24 -12.09 7.90
C LEU A 100 1.01 -11.85 7.05
N ASP A 101 0.03 -12.74 7.14
CA ASP A 101 -1.26 -12.56 6.48
C ASP A 101 -2.37 -13.33 7.20
N TYR A 102 -3.64 -12.94 6.99
CA TYR A 102 -4.79 -13.69 7.49
C TYR A 102 -5.01 -15.00 6.72
N SER A 103 -4.47 -15.16 5.52
CA SER A 103 -4.68 -16.30 4.62
C SER A 103 -3.40 -16.74 3.91
N ALA A 104 -3.25 -18.03 3.71
CA ALA A 104 -2.21 -18.58 2.85
C ALA A 104 -2.58 -18.58 1.36
N ALA A 105 -3.82 -18.27 1.01
CA ALA A 105 -4.35 -18.47 -0.33
C ALA A 105 -3.58 -17.69 -1.40
N GLY A 106 -3.25 -16.42 -1.16
CA GLY A 106 -2.51 -15.57 -2.08
C GLY A 106 -1.11 -16.09 -2.37
N VAL A 107 -0.34 -16.36 -1.32
CA VAL A 107 1.03 -16.91 -1.45
C VAL A 107 1.01 -18.28 -2.11
N THR A 108 0.05 -19.15 -1.74
CA THR A 108 -0.11 -20.47 -2.35
C THR A 108 -0.34 -20.38 -3.85
N ALA A 109 -1.16 -19.44 -4.28
CA ALA A 109 -1.52 -19.28 -5.70
C ALA A 109 -0.39 -18.69 -6.54
N MET A 110 0.35 -17.71 -6.01
CA MET A 110 1.26 -16.88 -6.82
C MET A 110 2.75 -17.08 -6.51
N ASN A 111 3.11 -17.33 -5.27
CA ASN A 111 4.50 -17.48 -4.84
C ASN A 111 4.66 -18.64 -3.84
N PRO A 112 4.30 -19.89 -4.21
CA PRO A 112 4.30 -21.04 -3.30
C PRO A 112 5.66 -21.32 -2.66
N ASP A 113 6.76 -20.93 -3.31
CA ASP A 113 8.12 -21.04 -2.77
C ASP A 113 8.34 -20.13 -1.55
N CYS A 114 7.40 -19.25 -1.22
CA CYS A 114 7.46 -18.39 -0.04
C CYS A 114 6.58 -18.88 1.12
N LEU A 115 5.90 -20.01 0.99
CA LEU A 115 5.02 -20.56 2.04
C LEU A 115 5.77 -20.88 3.35
N ASP A 116 7.03 -21.28 3.27
CA ASP A 116 7.89 -21.52 4.45
C ASP A 116 8.21 -20.27 5.25
N ALA A 117 8.03 -19.10 4.67
CA ALA A 117 8.24 -17.80 5.30
C ALA A 117 6.93 -17.12 5.75
N LEU A 118 5.77 -17.73 5.47
CA LEU A 118 4.47 -17.18 5.81
C LEU A 118 3.99 -17.65 7.17
N GLU A 119 3.57 -16.71 8.00
CA GLU A 119 2.85 -16.96 9.24
C GLU A 119 1.41 -16.46 9.08
N VAL A 120 0.44 -17.39 9.18
CA VAL A 120 -0.98 -17.10 8.99
C VAL A 120 -1.66 -16.84 10.32
N GLY A 121 -2.40 -15.74 10.42
CA GLY A 121 -3.16 -15.38 11.60
C GLY A 121 -3.52 -13.91 11.70
N ASP A 122 -4.04 -13.54 12.86
CA ASP A 122 -4.32 -12.14 13.18
C ASP A 122 -3.00 -11.34 13.22
N VAL A 123 -2.84 -10.47 12.24
CA VAL A 123 -1.61 -9.69 12.05
C VAL A 123 -1.25 -8.89 13.30
N MET A 124 -2.22 -8.26 13.97
CA MET A 124 -1.95 -7.48 15.18
C MET A 124 -1.50 -8.35 16.36
N LYS A 125 -2.01 -9.59 16.47
CA LYS A 125 -1.55 -10.55 17.48
C LYS A 125 -0.14 -11.05 17.16
N LEU A 126 0.13 -11.38 15.90
CA LEU A 126 1.45 -11.85 15.45
C LEU A 126 2.54 -10.77 15.67
N LEU A 127 2.23 -9.51 15.36
CA LEU A 127 3.16 -8.39 15.63
C LEU A 127 3.47 -8.25 17.12
N ARG A 128 2.47 -8.34 18.01
CA ARG A 128 2.69 -8.31 19.46
C ARG A 128 3.59 -9.46 19.94
N GLN A 129 3.42 -10.67 19.41
CA GLN A 129 4.29 -11.82 19.74
C GLN A 129 5.74 -11.57 19.31
N LYS A 130 5.93 -11.01 18.09
CA LYS A 130 7.28 -10.67 17.60
C LYS A 130 7.95 -9.59 18.45
N LEU A 131 7.20 -8.59 18.93
CA LEU A 131 7.69 -7.59 19.88
C LEU A 131 8.14 -8.22 21.21
N GLN A 132 7.34 -9.14 21.77
CA GLN A 132 7.69 -9.86 23.00
C GLN A 132 8.94 -10.73 22.85
N LEU A 133 9.19 -11.25 21.65
CA LEU A 133 10.36 -12.05 21.30
C LEU A 133 11.57 -11.19 20.88
N HIS A 134 11.46 -9.87 20.95
CA HIS A 134 12.49 -8.91 20.56
C HIS A 134 13.02 -9.12 19.13
N HIS A 135 12.12 -9.45 18.19
CA HIS A 135 12.50 -9.51 16.79
C HIS A 135 12.83 -8.13 16.25
N HIS A 136 13.83 -8.05 15.36
CA HIS A 136 14.18 -6.83 14.64
C HIS A 136 14.37 -7.10 13.15
N TYR A 137 13.94 -6.14 12.33
CA TYR A 137 13.98 -6.21 10.88
C TYR A 137 14.72 -5.00 10.29
N ASP A 138 15.49 -5.25 9.20
CA ASP A 138 16.16 -4.21 8.44
C ASP A 138 15.20 -3.52 7.46
N ALA A 139 14.15 -4.24 7.04
CA ALA A 139 13.09 -3.75 6.21
C ALA A 139 11.74 -4.22 6.76
N ILE A 140 10.79 -3.30 6.88
CA ILE A 140 9.38 -3.63 7.10
C ILE A 140 8.60 -3.07 5.91
N TRP A 141 7.74 -3.91 5.31
CA TRP A 141 6.93 -3.55 4.17
C TRP A 141 5.45 -3.65 4.54
N LEU A 142 4.70 -2.60 4.26
CA LEU A 142 3.28 -2.48 4.58
C LEU A 142 2.58 -1.86 3.36
N SER A 143 2.02 -2.70 2.48
CA SER A 143 1.39 -2.23 1.26
C SER A 143 -0.10 -2.53 1.27
N ASN A 144 -0.93 -1.48 1.23
CA ASN A 144 -2.38 -1.55 1.20
C ASN A 144 -2.93 -2.38 2.38
N VAL A 145 -2.50 -2.01 3.59
CA VAL A 145 -2.91 -2.61 4.86
C VAL A 145 -3.34 -1.55 5.86
N LEU A 146 -2.63 -0.40 5.88
CA LEU A 146 -2.85 0.63 6.90
C LEU A 146 -4.27 1.23 6.82
N GLU A 147 -4.86 1.30 5.64
CA GLU A 147 -6.22 1.76 5.40
C GLU A 147 -7.30 0.81 5.90
N HIS A 148 -6.97 -0.47 6.11
CA HIS A 148 -7.89 -1.51 6.53
C HIS A 148 -7.94 -1.73 8.04
N VAL A 149 -6.95 -1.22 8.78
CA VAL A 149 -6.88 -1.47 10.23
C VAL A 149 -7.72 -0.47 11.02
N ARG A 150 -8.25 -0.91 12.17
CA ARG A 150 -9.06 -0.09 13.07
C ARG A 150 -8.28 1.07 13.69
N ASP A 151 -7.01 0.82 14.01
CA ASP A 151 -6.10 1.78 14.66
C ASP A 151 -4.76 1.82 13.91
N PRO A 152 -4.65 2.69 12.90
CA PRO A 152 -3.42 2.83 12.12
C PRO A 152 -2.25 3.41 12.93
N VAL A 153 -2.52 4.19 13.98
CA VAL A 153 -1.48 4.74 14.85
C VAL A 153 -0.82 3.62 15.64
N ASN A 154 -1.63 2.77 16.30
CA ASN A 154 -1.13 1.60 17.05
C ASN A 154 -0.37 0.61 16.15
N LEU A 155 -0.83 0.37 14.91
CA LEU A 155 -0.08 -0.47 13.96
C LEU A 155 1.32 0.12 13.71
N LEU A 156 1.41 1.41 13.39
CA LEU A 156 2.70 2.07 13.15
C LEU A 156 3.61 2.06 14.39
N GLU A 157 3.06 2.20 15.61
CA GLU A 157 3.81 2.09 16.87
C GLU A 157 4.40 0.69 17.05
N GLN A 158 3.63 -0.36 16.80
CA GLN A 158 4.12 -1.75 16.87
C GLN A 158 5.23 -2.01 15.84
N LEU A 159 5.08 -1.51 14.61
CA LEU A 159 6.09 -1.64 13.57
C LEU A 159 7.38 -0.88 13.92
N MET A 160 7.28 0.27 14.61
CA MET A 160 8.44 0.99 15.12
C MET A 160 9.26 0.15 16.10
N GLY A 161 8.59 -0.57 17.00
CA GLY A 161 9.26 -1.46 17.97
C GLY A 161 9.95 -2.67 17.34
N LEU A 162 9.56 -3.04 16.10
CA LEU A 162 10.16 -4.13 15.34
C LEU A 162 11.25 -3.66 14.38
N LEU A 163 11.38 -2.36 14.16
CA LEU A 163 12.38 -1.82 13.25
C LEU A 163 13.74 -1.78 13.92
N GLY A 164 14.76 -2.36 13.29
CA GLY A 164 16.14 -2.26 13.77
C GLY A 164 16.69 -0.82 13.68
N ASP A 165 17.78 -0.50 14.36
CA ASP A 165 18.39 0.84 14.46
C ASP A 165 18.62 1.53 13.10
N ARG A 166 18.88 0.74 12.07
CA ARG A 166 19.06 1.18 10.68
C ARG A 166 17.99 0.60 9.76
N GLY A 167 16.85 0.24 10.31
CA GLY A 167 15.74 -0.31 9.57
C GLY A 167 14.96 0.78 8.83
N LEU A 168 14.27 0.36 7.78
CA LEU A 168 13.38 1.20 6.99
C LEU A 168 11.98 0.58 6.92
N LEU A 169 10.98 1.37 7.27
CA LEU A 169 9.57 1.04 7.03
C LEU A 169 9.13 1.67 5.71
N VAL A 170 8.56 0.86 4.83
CA VAL A 170 7.97 1.29 3.55
C VAL A 170 6.48 1.07 3.61
N VAL A 171 5.71 2.15 3.60
CA VAL A 171 4.24 2.12 3.72
C VAL A 171 3.62 2.63 2.43
N THR A 172 2.74 1.83 1.83
CA THR A 172 1.91 2.24 0.68
C THR A 172 0.45 2.25 1.09
N VAL A 173 -0.25 3.34 0.79
CA VAL A 173 -1.69 3.49 0.99
C VAL A 173 -2.32 4.19 -0.22
N PRO A 174 -3.63 4.04 -0.46
CA PRO A 174 -4.35 4.91 -1.40
C PRO A 174 -4.16 6.38 -1.04
N ASN A 175 -4.06 7.23 -2.07
CA ASN A 175 -3.98 8.68 -1.94
C ASN A 175 -5.39 9.27 -2.04
N ASP A 176 -6.15 9.11 -0.97
CA ASP A 176 -7.55 9.48 -0.92
C ASP A 176 -7.74 10.94 -0.51
N PHE A 177 -8.84 11.55 -0.95
CA PHE A 177 -9.04 13.00 -0.83
C PHE A 177 -7.89 13.81 -1.44
N SER A 178 -7.22 13.27 -2.44
CA SER A 178 -6.12 13.91 -3.16
C SER A 178 -6.57 15.18 -3.90
N ALA A 179 -5.60 16.00 -4.31
CA ALA A 179 -5.88 17.21 -5.08
C ALA A 179 -6.64 16.87 -6.37
N LEU A 180 -6.28 15.77 -7.03
CA LEU A 180 -6.93 15.31 -8.25
C LEU A 180 -8.38 14.87 -8.00
N GLN A 181 -8.62 14.06 -6.99
CA GLN A 181 -9.96 13.58 -6.64
C GLN A 181 -10.91 14.74 -6.27
N LYS A 182 -10.44 15.68 -5.44
CA LYS A 182 -11.19 16.90 -5.12
C LYS A 182 -11.52 17.72 -6.37
N TYR A 183 -10.55 17.85 -7.29
CA TYR A 183 -10.76 18.56 -8.54
C TYR A 183 -11.80 17.88 -9.44
N LEU A 184 -11.77 16.55 -9.58
CA LEU A 184 -12.71 15.77 -10.37
C LEU A 184 -14.17 15.97 -9.91
N ILE A 185 -14.40 15.95 -8.59
CA ILE A 185 -15.74 16.23 -8.03
C ILE A 185 -16.14 17.69 -8.28
N ASN A 186 -15.27 18.64 -7.97
CA ASN A 186 -15.58 20.07 -8.18
C ASN A 186 -15.89 20.42 -9.64
N ARG A 187 -15.37 19.64 -10.58
CA ARG A 187 -15.63 19.79 -12.02
C ARG A 187 -16.78 18.92 -12.52
N GLY A 188 -17.48 18.22 -11.65
CA GLY A 188 -18.58 17.32 -12.03
C GLY A 188 -18.15 16.14 -12.92
N LYS A 189 -16.86 15.74 -12.85
CA LYS A 189 -16.35 14.59 -13.60
C LYS A 189 -16.73 13.27 -12.92
N VAL A 190 -16.92 13.30 -11.61
CA VAL A 190 -17.50 12.26 -10.79
C VAL A 190 -18.51 12.89 -9.83
N GLU A 191 -19.57 12.16 -9.50
CA GLU A 191 -20.67 12.69 -8.69
C GLU A 191 -20.41 12.51 -7.20
N LEU A 192 -19.80 11.37 -6.81
CA LEU A 192 -19.58 10.97 -5.43
C LEU A 192 -18.12 10.56 -5.20
N PRO A 193 -17.64 10.61 -3.96
CA PRO A 193 -16.30 10.14 -3.60
C PRO A 193 -16.21 8.62 -3.74
N TYR A 194 -15.84 8.16 -4.94
CA TYR A 194 -15.72 6.75 -5.32
C TYR A 194 -14.60 6.01 -4.57
N TRP A 195 -13.72 6.74 -3.91
CA TRP A 195 -12.64 6.17 -3.09
C TRP A 195 -13.11 5.76 -1.68
N ILE A 196 -14.30 6.18 -1.24
CA ILE A 196 -14.86 5.73 0.04
C ILE A 196 -15.43 4.33 -0.14
N ALA A 197 -14.69 3.32 0.32
CA ALA A 197 -14.95 1.90 0.10
C ALA A 197 -15.24 1.15 1.41
N LEU A 198 -16.26 1.59 2.16
CA LEU A 198 -16.70 0.91 3.38
C LEU A 198 -17.41 -0.42 3.06
N PRO A 199 -17.22 -1.47 3.87
CA PRO A 199 -16.42 -1.56 5.10
C PRO A 199 -14.95 -1.95 4.86
N ASP A 200 -14.49 -2.03 3.61
CA ASP A 200 -13.15 -2.50 3.26
C ASP A 200 -12.06 -1.51 3.72
N HIS A 201 -12.18 -0.23 3.37
CA HIS A 201 -11.30 0.81 3.84
C HIS A 201 -11.92 1.55 5.03
N LEU A 202 -11.23 1.49 6.19
CA LEU A 202 -11.64 2.17 7.42
C LEU A 202 -10.98 3.52 7.59
N THR A 203 -9.83 3.75 6.94
CA THR A 203 -9.04 4.97 7.04
C THR A 203 -8.61 5.44 5.65
N TYR A 204 -8.65 6.76 5.42
CA TYR A 204 -8.38 7.38 4.13
C TYR A 204 -7.29 8.42 4.31
N PHE A 205 -6.13 8.15 3.71
CA PHE A 205 -4.95 9.00 3.79
C PHE A 205 -4.77 9.83 2.53
N ASP A 206 -4.31 11.07 2.70
CA ASP A 206 -3.56 11.81 1.70
C ASP A 206 -2.09 11.92 2.15
N LYS A 207 -1.25 12.53 1.31
CA LYS A 207 0.19 12.69 1.62
C LYS A 207 0.43 13.36 2.97
N ASP A 208 -0.30 14.44 3.25
CA ASP A 208 -0.05 15.24 4.45
C ASP A 208 -0.50 14.50 5.72
N SER A 209 -1.64 13.85 5.68
CA SER A 209 -2.15 13.07 6.82
C SER A 209 -1.32 11.81 7.09
N LEU A 210 -0.83 11.12 6.06
CA LEU A 210 0.12 10.01 6.23
C LEU A 210 1.42 10.51 6.89
N GLN A 211 1.97 11.64 6.41
CA GLN A 211 3.16 12.23 7.00
C GLN A 211 2.94 12.67 8.44
N ASN A 212 1.81 13.32 8.74
CA ASN A 212 1.47 13.75 10.11
C ASN A 212 1.34 12.55 11.06
N THR A 213 0.69 11.46 10.61
CA THR A 213 0.53 10.24 11.40
C THR A 213 1.89 9.59 11.68
N ALA A 214 2.75 9.46 10.67
CA ALA A 214 4.10 8.95 10.84
C ALA A 214 4.92 9.79 11.83
N MET A 215 4.87 11.11 11.70
CA MET A 215 5.59 12.03 12.59
C MET A 215 5.05 12.01 14.02
N HIS A 216 3.74 11.84 14.20
CA HIS A 216 3.10 11.71 15.52
C HIS A 216 3.60 10.48 16.26
N VAL A 217 3.71 9.34 15.56
CA VAL A 217 4.27 8.10 16.13
C VAL A 217 5.77 8.24 16.45
N GLY A 218 6.50 9.13 15.78
CA GLY A 218 7.93 9.35 16.01
C GLY A 218 8.83 8.97 14.83
N TYR A 219 8.26 8.61 13.69
CA TYR A 219 9.03 8.38 12.48
C TYR A 219 9.57 9.67 11.86
N LYS A 220 10.70 9.54 11.16
CA LYS A 220 11.20 10.52 10.19
C LYS A 220 10.80 10.05 8.81
N VAL A 221 9.98 10.82 8.11
CA VAL A 221 9.63 10.56 6.71
C VAL A 221 10.77 11.07 5.83
N LEU A 222 11.42 10.18 5.09
CA LEU A 222 12.60 10.45 4.28
C LEU A 222 12.22 10.82 2.84
N ALA A 223 11.20 10.17 2.30
CA ALA A 223 10.65 10.41 0.97
C ALA A 223 9.19 9.95 0.91
N ILE A 224 8.43 10.55 0.01
CA ILE A 224 7.11 10.04 -0.41
C ILE A 224 7.10 10.01 -1.94
N LEU A 225 6.77 8.87 -2.52
CA LEU A 225 6.52 8.69 -3.94
C LEU A 225 5.03 8.48 -4.17
N ALA A 226 4.51 9.06 -5.23
CA ALA A 226 3.21 8.65 -5.77
C ALA A 226 3.37 7.42 -6.67
N ASP A 227 2.26 6.88 -7.13
CA ASP A 227 2.22 6.00 -8.29
C ASP A 227 1.55 6.68 -9.48
N PHE A 228 1.24 5.90 -10.53
CA PHE A 228 0.58 6.42 -11.72
C PHE A 228 -0.82 6.96 -11.39
N PRO A 229 -1.14 8.21 -11.78
CA PRO A 229 -2.44 8.83 -11.49
C PRO A 229 -3.51 8.37 -12.47
N ILE A 230 -3.96 7.12 -12.39
CA ILE A 230 -4.97 6.54 -13.29
C ILE A 230 -6.26 7.39 -13.33
N ASP A 231 -6.56 8.11 -12.26
CA ASP A 231 -7.71 9.00 -12.15
C ASP A 231 -7.65 10.19 -13.15
N TRP A 232 -6.50 10.43 -13.81
CA TRP A 232 -6.45 11.38 -14.95
C TRP A 232 -7.38 10.98 -16.10
N PHE A 233 -7.61 9.68 -16.28
CA PHE A 233 -8.52 9.20 -17.32
C PHE A 233 -9.96 9.65 -17.09
N LEU A 234 -10.36 9.91 -15.83
CA LEU A 234 -11.70 10.40 -15.48
C LEU A 234 -11.98 11.80 -16.01
N MET A 235 -10.95 12.55 -16.41
CA MET A 235 -11.12 13.87 -17.05
C MET A 235 -11.76 13.78 -18.43
N HIS A 236 -11.54 12.67 -19.15
CA HIS A 236 -12.04 12.47 -20.50
C HIS A 236 -13.35 11.67 -20.47
N PRO A 237 -14.45 12.16 -21.13
CA PRO A 237 -15.77 11.51 -21.03
C PRO A 237 -15.78 10.06 -21.55
N HIS A 238 -14.95 9.74 -22.56
CA HIS A 238 -14.86 8.38 -23.12
C HIS A 238 -13.81 7.47 -22.41
N ALA A 239 -13.19 7.95 -21.33
CA ALA A 239 -12.27 7.16 -20.51
C ALA A 239 -12.67 7.16 -19.02
N ASN A 240 -13.83 7.71 -18.68
CA ASN A 240 -14.32 7.79 -17.31
C ASN A 240 -14.92 6.45 -16.88
N TYR A 241 -14.06 5.60 -16.31
CA TYR A 241 -14.41 4.25 -15.86
C TYR A 241 -15.25 4.24 -14.55
N ILE A 242 -15.39 5.37 -13.87
CA ILE A 242 -16.31 5.50 -12.72
C ILE A 242 -17.75 5.66 -13.21
N GLN A 243 -17.98 6.49 -14.23
CA GLN A 243 -19.30 6.65 -14.85
C GLN A 243 -19.68 5.44 -15.71
N ASN A 244 -18.71 4.83 -16.37
CA ASN A 244 -18.90 3.63 -17.20
C ASN A 244 -17.89 2.54 -16.84
N ARG A 245 -18.31 1.60 -16.01
CA ARG A 245 -17.45 0.50 -15.50
C ARG A 245 -16.90 -0.41 -16.61
N THR A 246 -17.51 -0.46 -17.79
CA THR A 246 -17.00 -1.26 -18.91
C THR A 246 -15.64 -0.77 -19.42
N LEU A 247 -15.31 0.50 -19.16
CA LEU A 247 -14.01 1.10 -19.53
C LEU A 247 -12.89 0.76 -18.55
N GLY A 248 -13.17 0.11 -17.42
CA GLY A 248 -12.18 -0.17 -16.39
C GLY A 248 -11.02 -1.05 -16.89
N SER A 249 -11.33 -2.08 -17.68
CA SER A 249 -10.31 -2.96 -18.27
C SER A 249 -9.36 -2.22 -19.20
N ASP A 250 -9.91 -1.35 -20.07
CA ASP A 250 -9.12 -0.56 -21.02
C ASP A 250 -8.27 0.48 -20.31
N ALA A 251 -8.82 1.13 -19.28
CA ALA A 251 -8.08 2.07 -18.44
C ALA A 251 -6.91 1.37 -17.71
N HIS A 252 -7.15 0.17 -17.19
CA HIS A 252 -6.10 -0.63 -16.54
C HIS A 252 -5.01 -1.04 -17.54
N SER A 253 -5.37 -1.54 -18.71
CA SER A 253 -4.41 -1.90 -19.77
C SER A 253 -3.58 -0.69 -20.20
N THR A 254 -4.22 0.45 -20.45
CA THR A 254 -3.54 1.70 -20.81
C THR A 254 -2.58 2.16 -19.70
N ARG A 255 -2.98 2.03 -18.43
CA ARG A 255 -2.10 2.29 -17.30
C ARG A 255 -0.85 1.42 -17.35
N LEU A 256 -1.00 0.10 -17.55
CA LEU A 256 0.14 -0.83 -17.61
C LEU A 256 1.13 -0.47 -18.74
N ASP A 257 0.62 -0.10 -19.92
CA ASP A 257 1.45 0.33 -21.05
C ASP A 257 2.21 1.63 -20.73
N LEU A 258 1.54 2.62 -20.13
CA LEU A 258 2.18 3.89 -19.73
C LEU A 258 3.22 3.68 -18.62
N GLU A 259 2.94 2.84 -17.63
CA GLU A 259 3.90 2.51 -16.59
C GLU A 259 5.10 1.72 -17.14
N ALA A 260 4.88 0.83 -18.11
CA ALA A 260 5.97 0.14 -18.80
C ALA A 260 6.86 1.13 -19.58
N LEU A 261 6.26 2.09 -20.27
CA LEU A 261 7.00 3.17 -20.96
C LEU A 261 7.83 4.01 -19.99
N ILE A 262 7.25 4.40 -18.83
CA ILE A 262 7.95 5.15 -17.79
C ILE A 262 9.12 4.31 -17.23
N ALA A 263 8.91 3.02 -17.00
CA ALA A 263 9.92 2.12 -16.45
C ALA A 263 11.11 1.86 -17.40
N MET A 264 11.02 2.22 -18.67
CA MET A 264 12.16 2.19 -19.61
C MET A 264 13.17 3.32 -19.34
N GLN A 265 12.81 4.31 -18.54
CA GLN A 265 13.69 5.41 -18.20
C GLN A 265 14.63 5.04 -17.04
N PRO A 266 15.76 5.77 -16.85
CA PRO A 266 16.61 5.56 -15.67
C PRO A 266 15.80 5.63 -14.37
N ILE A 267 16.00 4.66 -13.49
CA ILE A 267 15.19 4.50 -12.27
C ILE A 267 15.19 5.75 -11.37
N SER A 268 16.32 6.49 -11.33
CA SER A 268 16.41 7.75 -10.60
C SER A 268 15.48 8.82 -11.16
N ALA A 269 15.33 8.91 -12.48
CA ALA A 269 14.39 9.83 -13.13
C ALA A 269 12.92 9.39 -12.87
N VAL A 270 12.65 8.08 -12.88
CA VAL A 270 11.33 7.53 -12.54
C VAL A 270 10.97 7.88 -11.09
N ASN A 271 11.89 7.69 -10.14
CA ASN A 271 11.66 8.04 -8.74
C ASN A 271 11.48 9.55 -8.54
N GLU A 272 12.23 10.39 -9.25
CA GLU A 272 12.04 11.83 -9.20
C GLU A 272 10.70 12.29 -9.78
N PHE A 273 10.26 11.68 -10.89
CA PHE A 273 8.94 11.91 -11.46
C PHE A 273 7.84 11.60 -10.44
N TYR A 274 7.84 10.41 -9.81
CA TYR A 274 6.83 10.04 -8.83
C TYR A 274 6.93 10.83 -7.52
N ARG A 275 8.12 11.29 -7.14
CA ARG A 275 8.28 12.23 -6.02
C ARG A 275 7.63 13.57 -6.33
N SER A 276 7.86 14.11 -7.53
CA SER A 276 7.25 15.36 -7.98
C SER A 276 5.73 15.26 -8.04
N MET A 277 5.20 14.11 -8.51
CA MET A 277 3.77 13.82 -8.52
C MET A 277 3.18 13.82 -7.09
N ALA A 278 3.83 13.17 -6.13
CA ALA A 278 3.41 13.20 -4.73
C ALA A 278 3.39 14.63 -4.16
N ASN A 279 4.37 15.46 -4.52
CA ASN A 279 4.46 16.84 -4.03
C ASN A 279 3.33 17.75 -4.52
N ILE A 280 2.74 17.45 -5.65
CA ILE A 280 1.57 18.18 -6.19
C ILE A 280 0.24 17.48 -5.89
N GLY A 281 0.24 16.46 -5.01
CA GLY A 281 -0.97 15.74 -4.57
C GLY A 281 -1.59 14.85 -5.64
N MET A 282 -0.77 14.34 -6.58
CA MET A 282 -1.18 13.42 -7.63
C MET A 282 -0.78 11.98 -7.28
N GLY A 283 -1.29 11.03 -8.08
CA GLY A 283 -1.09 9.60 -7.87
C GLY A 283 -2.31 8.93 -7.25
N ARG A 284 -2.53 7.66 -7.59
CA ARG A 284 -3.63 6.87 -7.03
C ARG A 284 -3.25 6.32 -5.66
N ASP A 285 -1.99 5.92 -5.50
CA ASP A 285 -1.40 5.52 -4.23
C ASP A 285 -0.22 6.43 -3.89
N ILE A 286 0.16 6.43 -2.63
CA ILE A 286 1.39 7.05 -2.11
C ILE A 286 2.19 6.05 -1.30
N THR A 287 3.51 6.10 -1.46
CA THR A 287 4.45 5.26 -0.71
C THR A 287 5.39 6.15 0.10
N ALA A 288 5.35 6.02 1.41
CA ALA A 288 6.24 6.72 2.33
C ALA A 288 7.39 5.80 2.78
N PHE A 289 8.59 6.36 2.81
CA PHE A 289 9.82 5.74 3.32
C PHE A 289 10.15 6.37 4.66
N MET A 290 10.16 5.58 5.71
CA MET A 290 10.20 6.05 7.08
C MET A 290 11.29 5.34 7.88
N SER A 291 12.03 6.10 8.69
CA SER A 291 12.99 5.56 9.66
C SER A 291 12.65 6.03 11.06
N VAL A 292 13.15 5.34 12.08
CA VAL A 292 13.11 5.85 13.46
C VAL A 292 13.93 7.14 13.53
N ARG A 293 13.45 8.13 14.27
CA ARG A 293 14.27 9.31 14.59
C ARG A 293 15.41 8.87 15.50
N VAL A 294 16.63 9.00 15.03
CA VAL A 294 17.85 8.90 15.87
C VAL A 294 18.11 10.25 16.50
#